data_b6e662cebf8063c5e52720dcb2e878ec
#
_entry.id   b6e662cebf8063c5e52720dcb2e878ec
#
_cell.length_a   1.000
_cell.length_b   1.000
_cell.length_c   1.000
_cell.angle_alpha   90.00
_cell.angle_beta   90.00
_cell.angle_gamma   90.00
#
_symmetry.space_group_name_H-M   'P 1'
#
loop_
_entity.id
_entity.type
_entity.pdbx_description
1 polymer ?
#
loop_
_entity_poly.entity_id
_entity_poly.type
_entity_poly.pdbx_seq_one_letter_code
_entity_poly.pdbx_strand_id
1 'polypeptide(L)'
;YTMQFNENAAYKDYRLEILLNDKLKRAASDRSELFYTFQSDGSFANHLGTLSESLLATLINVATCRYVKDAIGELAIIESMNYYYFAAVDCDKSIQIYPEMLYHSRQNCKISIKVYYQQLNIAQAIISVNLFRQ
;
A
#
# COMPACT_ATOMS: atom_id res chain seq x y z
N TYR A 1 9.19 -7.48 30.74
CA TYR A 1 8.66 -8.13 29.53
C TYR A 1 9.78 -8.35 28.54
N THR A 2 10.20 -9.59 28.40
CA THR A 2 11.14 -9.94 27.36
C THR A 2 10.31 -10.32 26.14
N MET A 3 10.18 -9.42 25.21
CA MET A 3 9.65 -9.77 23.93
C MET A 3 10.58 -10.74 23.27
N GLN A 4 10.22 -12.02 23.28
CA GLN A 4 10.88 -12.95 22.38
C GLN A 4 10.41 -12.61 20.99
N PHE A 5 11.23 -11.83 20.38
CA PHE A 5 11.05 -11.45 19.01
C PHE A 5 11.29 -12.69 18.17
N ASN A 6 10.26 -13.15 17.47
CA ASN A 6 10.47 -14.19 16.46
C ASN A 6 11.17 -13.53 15.28
N GLU A 7 12.49 -13.53 15.33
CA GLU A 7 13.34 -12.91 14.31
C GLU A 7 12.99 -13.38 12.91
N ASN A 8 12.59 -14.63 12.75
CA ASN A 8 12.25 -15.16 11.42
C ASN A 8 10.94 -14.60 10.88
N ALA A 9 9.92 -14.46 11.72
CA ALA A 9 8.63 -13.92 11.28
C ALA A 9 8.73 -12.42 11.00
N ALA A 10 9.33 -11.66 11.90
CA ALA A 10 9.53 -10.22 11.71
C ALA A 10 10.44 -9.92 10.52
N TYR A 11 11.46 -10.73 10.31
CA TYR A 11 12.36 -10.57 9.18
C TYR A 11 11.68 -10.89 7.85
N LYS A 12 10.79 -11.89 7.83
CA LYS A 12 9.98 -12.21 6.65
C LYS A 12 9.02 -11.08 6.30
N ASP A 13 8.33 -10.52 7.28
CA ASP A 13 7.41 -9.41 7.09
C ASP A 13 8.14 -8.19 6.55
N TYR A 14 9.30 -7.88 7.12
CA TYR A 14 10.15 -6.80 6.66
C TYR A 14 10.65 -7.02 5.23
N ARG A 15 11.02 -8.26 4.89
CA ARG A 15 11.43 -8.60 3.52
C ARG A 15 10.30 -8.43 2.52
N LEU A 16 9.09 -8.82 2.88
CA LEU A 16 7.93 -8.65 2.01
C LEU A 16 7.67 -7.17 1.77
N GLU A 17 7.70 -6.35 2.80
CA GLU A 17 7.50 -4.90 2.66
C GLU A 17 8.57 -4.27 1.75
N ILE A 18 9.83 -4.65 1.91
CA ILE A 18 10.91 -4.19 1.04
C ILE A 18 10.65 -4.62 -0.40
N LEU A 19 10.29 -5.88 -0.61
CA LEU A 19 10.03 -6.40 -1.95
C LEU A 19 8.87 -5.66 -2.62
N LEU A 20 7.78 -5.43 -1.88
CA LEU A 20 6.63 -4.70 -2.41
C LEU A 20 7.00 -3.25 -2.72
N ASN A 21 7.76 -2.61 -1.84
CA ASN A 21 8.20 -1.24 -2.08
C ASN A 21 9.10 -1.13 -3.30
N ASP A 22 9.99 -2.09 -3.52
CA ASP A 22 10.86 -2.11 -4.69
C ASP A 22 10.09 -2.31 -5.99
N LYS A 23 9.00 -3.09 -5.95
CA LYS A 23 8.14 -3.31 -7.12
C LYS A 23 7.16 -2.17 -7.37
N LEU A 24 6.95 -1.31 -6.40
CA LEU A 24 6.05 -0.19 -6.50
C LEU A 24 6.75 0.94 -7.27
N LYS A 25 6.20 1.33 -8.41
CA LYS A 25 6.78 2.36 -9.27
C LYS A 25 5.98 3.64 -9.16
N ARG A 26 6.68 4.72 -8.89
CA ARG A 26 6.10 6.06 -8.85
C ARG A 26 5.78 6.52 -10.27
N ALA A 27 4.60 7.13 -10.45
CA ALA A 27 4.16 7.72 -11.70
C ALA A 27 3.47 9.05 -11.40
N ALA A 28 3.32 9.87 -12.41
CA ALA A 28 2.57 11.13 -12.32
C ALA A 28 1.57 11.19 -13.47
N SER A 29 0.34 11.60 -13.16
CA SER A 29 -0.67 11.83 -14.18
C SER A 29 -0.37 13.13 -14.95
N ASP A 30 -1.13 13.37 -16.02
CA ASP A 30 -1.05 14.63 -16.81
C ASP A 30 -1.31 15.87 -15.93
N ARG A 31 -1.99 15.70 -14.79
CA ARG A 31 -2.26 16.76 -13.81
C ARG A 31 -1.21 16.80 -12.70
N SER A 32 -0.10 16.10 -12.87
CA SER A 32 0.96 15.97 -11.86
C SER A 32 0.49 15.32 -10.56
N GLU A 33 -0.59 14.56 -10.57
CA GLU A 33 -1.03 13.77 -9.45
C GLU A 33 -0.12 12.56 -9.27
N LEU A 34 0.34 12.36 -8.06
CA LEU A 34 1.22 11.25 -7.71
C LEU A 34 0.40 9.97 -7.57
N PHE A 35 0.80 8.92 -8.27
CA PHE A 35 0.23 7.60 -8.10
C PHE A 35 1.33 6.54 -8.29
N TYR A 36 0.98 5.29 -8.01
CA TYR A 36 1.92 4.19 -8.09
C TYR A 36 1.38 3.09 -8.99
N THR A 37 2.29 2.39 -9.64
CA THR A 37 1.97 1.18 -10.39
C THR A 37 2.66 -0.01 -9.74
N PHE A 38 2.03 -1.17 -9.82
CA PHE A 38 2.56 -2.41 -9.28
C PHE A 38 2.32 -3.52 -10.28
N GLN A 39 3.42 -4.18 -10.69
CA GLN A 39 3.35 -5.35 -11.54
C GLN A 39 3.48 -6.59 -10.67
N SER A 40 2.41 -7.34 -10.58
CA SER A 40 2.39 -8.60 -9.83
C SER A 40 2.92 -9.75 -10.68
N ASP A 41 3.21 -10.86 -10.04
CA ASP A 41 3.61 -12.11 -10.68
C ASP A 41 2.95 -13.30 -9.95
N GLY A 42 3.19 -14.51 -10.46
CA GLY A 42 2.55 -15.72 -9.94
C GLY A 42 2.87 -16.03 -8.46
N SER A 43 3.95 -15.45 -7.91
CA SER A 43 4.30 -15.66 -6.49
C SER A 43 3.32 -14.98 -5.53
N PHE A 44 2.50 -14.05 -6.02
CA PHE A 44 1.52 -13.32 -5.22
C PHE A 44 0.10 -13.84 -5.41
N ALA A 45 -0.05 -14.97 -6.07
CA ALA A 45 -1.36 -15.56 -6.32
C ALA A 45 -1.95 -16.22 -5.08
N ASN A 46 -3.28 -16.14 -4.94
CA ASN A 46 -4.04 -17.01 -4.05
C ASN A 46 -4.30 -18.35 -4.74
N HIS A 47 -5.05 -19.24 -4.08
CA HIS A 47 -5.36 -20.57 -4.60
C HIS A 47 -6.23 -20.56 -5.88
N LEU A 48 -6.82 -19.42 -6.23
CA LEU A 48 -7.63 -19.24 -7.44
C LEU A 48 -6.84 -18.64 -8.61
N GLY A 49 -5.54 -18.36 -8.42
CA GLY A 49 -4.73 -17.70 -9.43
C GLY A 49 -4.92 -16.20 -9.52
N THR A 50 -5.68 -15.59 -8.60
CA THR A 50 -5.86 -14.15 -8.52
C THR A 50 -4.91 -13.54 -7.49
N LEU A 51 -4.72 -12.23 -7.58
CA LEU A 51 -3.91 -11.49 -6.61
C LEU A 51 -4.49 -11.66 -5.21
N SER A 52 -3.66 -12.06 -4.25
CA SER A 52 -4.08 -12.29 -2.87
C SER A 52 -4.61 -11.00 -2.24
N GLU A 53 -5.79 -11.09 -1.60
CA GLU A 53 -6.39 -9.96 -0.88
C GLU A 53 -5.50 -9.49 0.28
N SER A 54 -4.87 -10.43 0.99
CA SER A 54 -3.95 -10.13 2.09
C SER A 54 -2.72 -9.38 1.59
N LEU A 55 -2.19 -9.80 0.46
CA LEU A 55 -1.05 -9.13 -0.15
C LEU A 55 -1.43 -7.72 -0.60
N LEU A 56 -2.61 -7.57 -1.19
CA LEU A 56 -3.09 -6.26 -1.64
C LEU A 56 -3.26 -5.30 -0.48
N ALA A 57 -3.77 -5.77 0.66
CA ALA A 57 -3.86 -4.95 1.88
C ALA A 57 -2.46 -4.52 2.37
N THR A 58 -1.50 -5.43 2.35
CA THR A 58 -0.10 -5.11 2.71
C THR A 58 0.50 -4.11 1.72
N LEU A 59 0.25 -4.29 0.44
CA LEU A 59 0.71 -3.37 -0.59
C LEU A 59 0.14 -1.96 -0.39
N ILE A 60 -1.13 -1.86 -0.01
CA ILE A 60 -1.77 -0.58 0.31
C ILE A 60 -1.06 0.09 1.50
N ASN A 61 -0.70 -0.66 2.53
CA ASN A 61 0.08 -0.13 3.65
C ASN A 61 1.43 0.41 3.20
N VAL A 62 2.14 -0.34 2.38
CA VAL A 62 3.44 0.08 1.83
C VAL A 62 3.29 1.34 0.99
N ALA A 63 2.29 1.37 0.11
CA ALA A 63 2.01 2.53 -0.74
C ALA A 63 1.64 3.76 0.08
N THR A 64 0.90 3.60 1.17
CA THR A 64 0.54 4.70 2.08
C THR A 64 1.78 5.32 2.71
N CYS A 65 2.67 4.50 3.25
CA CYS A 65 3.91 4.98 3.86
C CYS A 65 4.79 5.68 2.84
N ARG A 66 4.88 5.14 1.63
CA ARG A 66 5.65 5.75 0.55
C ARG A 66 5.04 7.07 0.09
N TYR A 67 3.72 7.14 -0.01
CA TYR A 67 3.03 8.36 -0.37
C TYR A 67 3.26 9.47 0.66
N VAL A 68 3.20 9.15 1.95
CA VAL A 68 3.50 10.13 3.01
C VAL A 68 4.94 10.64 2.86
N LYS A 69 5.88 9.76 2.58
CA LYS A 69 7.27 10.16 2.36
C LYS A 69 7.42 11.04 1.13
N ASP A 70 6.80 10.65 0.02
CA ASP A 70 6.92 11.37 -1.25
C ASP A 70 6.17 12.71 -1.22
N ALA A 71 5.00 12.77 -0.58
CA ALA A 71 4.14 13.95 -0.62
C ALA A 71 4.51 14.99 0.43
N ILE A 72 4.89 14.58 1.65
CA ILE A 72 5.15 15.50 2.76
C ILE A 72 6.49 15.27 3.45
N GLY A 73 7.29 14.31 3.01
CA GLY A 73 8.65 14.09 3.51
C GLY A 73 8.72 13.51 4.92
N GLU A 74 7.65 12.94 5.45
CA GLU A 74 7.59 12.43 6.81
C GLU A 74 7.47 10.90 6.82
N LEU A 75 7.76 10.30 7.96
CA LEU A 75 7.56 8.88 8.19
C LEU A 75 6.16 8.65 8.76
N ALA A 76 5.54 7.53 8.38
CA ALA A 76 4.18 7.19 8.73
C ALA A 76 4.13 5.93 9.57
N ILE A 77 3.28 5.95 10.61
CA ILE A 77 2.83 4.74 11.28
C ILE A 77 1.33 4.63 11.06
N ILE A 78 0.89 3.51 10.52
CA ILE A 78 -0.52 3.27 10.24
C ILE A 78 -1.21 2.90 11.55
N GLU A 79 -2.22 3.69 11.95
CA GLU A 79 -3.03 3.42 13.13
C GLU A 79 -4.19 2.50 12.82
N SER A 80 -4.89 2.76 11.73
CA SER A 80 -6.06 1.99 11.34
C SER A 80 -6.27 2.05 9.84
N MET A 81 -6.92 1.02 9.32
CA MET A 81 -7.26 0.93 7.92
C MET A 81 -8.63 0.30 7.76
N ASN A 82 -9.53 1.00 7.07
CA ASN A 82 -10.77 0.44 6.58
C ASN A 82 -10.55 0.01 5.14
N TYR A 83 -10.54 -1.28 4.91
CA TYR A 83 -10.18 -1.89 3.63
C TYR A 83 -11.38 -2.58 3.01
N TYR A 84 -11.63 -2.28 1.75
CA TYR A 84 -12.72 -2.86 0.97
C TYR A 84 -12.14 -3.49 -0.29
N TYR A 85 -12.50 -4.74 -0.53
CA TYR A 85 -12.06 -5.49 -1.70
C TYR A 85 -13.28 -5.78 -2.56
N PHE A 86 -13.28 -5.25 -3.79
CA PHE A 86 -14.47 -5.27 -4.65
C PHE A 86 -14.41 -6.32 -5.75
N ALA A 87 -13.22 -6.59 -6.28
CA ALA A 87 -13.11 -7.47 -7.42
C ALA A 87 -11.74 -8.13 -7.46
N ALA A 88 -11.72 -9.39 -7.84
CA ALA A 88 -10.48 -10.14 -8.05
C ALA A 88 -9.86 -9.76 -9.39
N VAL A 89 -8.54 -9.79 -9.43
CA VAL A 89 -7.77 -9.58 -10.65
C VAL A 89 -6.71 -10.68 -10.75
N ASP A 90 -6.42 -11.14 -11.96
CA ASP A 90 -5.39 -12.15 -12.16
C ASP A 90 -4.03 -11.64 -11.66
N CYS A 91 -3.24 -12.55 -11.08
CA CYS A 91 -2.01 -12.18 -10.39
C CYS A 91 -0.89 -11.66 -11.30
N ASP A 92 -1.01 -11.85 -12.61
CA ASP A 92 -0.02 -11.39 -13.59
C ASP A 92 -0.29 -9.99 -14.13
N LYS A 93 -1.34 -9.32 -13.65
CA LYS A 93 -1.74 -8.01 -14.15
C LYS A 93 -1.04 -6.87 -13.43
N SER A 94 -0.89 -5.75 -14.12
CA SER A 94 -0.42 -4.50 -13.54
C SER A 94 -1.61 -3.72 -12.95
N ILE A 95 -1.44 -3.20 -11.76
CA ILE A 95 -2.47 -2.41 -11.08
C ILE A 95 -1.95 -1.00 -10.81
N GLN A 96 -2.87 -0.06 -10.65
CA GLN A 96 -2.59 1.33 -10.34
C GLN A 96 -3.15 1.68 -8.97
N ILE A 97 -2.36 2.40 -8.19
CA ILE A 97 -2.68 2.77 -6.81
C ILE A 97 -2.70 4.29 -6.72
N TYR A 98 -3.88 4.85 -6.42
CA TYR A 98 -4.11 6.30 -6.38
C TYR A 98 -4.33 6.76 -4.95
N PRO A 99 -3.32 7.36 -4.30
CA PRO A 99 -3.49 7.97 -2.99
C PRO A 99 -4.09 9.37 -3.10
N GLU A 100 -4.85 9.75 -2.09
CA GLU A 100 -5.39 11.09 -1.93
C GLU A 100 -5.32 11.50 -0.47
N MET A 101 -4.76 12.68 -0.19
CA MET A 101 -4.71 13.22 1.16
C MET A 101 -6.07 13.81 1.50
N LEU A 102 -6.81 13.18 2.41
CA LEU A 102 -8.12 13.65 2.85
C LEU A 102 -8.01 14.67 3.97
N TYR A 103 -7.03 14.51 4.85
CA TYR A 103 -6.81 15.36 6.01
C TYR A 103 -5.34 15.32 6.39
N HIS A 104 -4.80 16.47 6.76
CA HIS A 104 -3.42 16.56 7.20
C HIS A 104 -3.30 17.57 8.35
N SER A 105 -2.83 17.10 9.49
CA SER A 105 -2.44 17.94 10.60
C SER A 105 -0.95 17.74 10.90
N ARG A 106 -0.47 18.43 11.91
CA ARG A 106 0.94 18.31 12.32
C ARG A 106 1.31 16.90 12.78
N GLN A 107 0.37 16.17 13.39
CA GLN A 107 0.65 14.89 14.05
C GLN A 107 0.07 13.70 13.30
N ASN A 108 -0.92 13.90 12.45
CA ASN A 108 -1.57 12.79 11.77
C ASN A 108 -2.17 13.22 10.45
N CYS A 109 -2.53 12.23 9.65
CA CYS A 109 -3.24 12.46 8.41
C CYS A 109 -4.19 11.30 8.11
N LYS A 110 -5.14 11.56 7.21
CA LYS A 110 -6.04 10.57 6.64
C LYS A 110 -5.81 10.50 5.15
N ILE A 111 -5.69 9.29 4.65
CA ILE A 111 -5.38 9.04 3.25
C ILE A 111 -6.40 8.06 2.69
N SER A 112 -6.93 8.39 1.53
CA SER A 112 -7.72 7.46 0.72
C SER A 112 -6.81 6.81 -0.30
N ILE A 113 -6.88 5.49 -0.41
CA ILE A 113 -6.19 4.75 -1.46
C ILE A 113 -7.25 4.04 -2.29
N LYS A 114 -7.21 4.25 -3.60
CA LYS A 114 -8.03 3.52 -4.56
C LYS A 114 -7.11 2.71 -5.47
N VAL A 115 -7.47 1.45 -5.67
CA VAL A 115 -6.69 0.54 -6.51
C VAL A 115 -7.50 0.17 -7.72
N TYR A 116 -6.88 0.29 -8.90
CA TYR A 116 -7.51 0.04 -10.17
C TYR A 116 -6.74 -1.00 -10.97
N TYR A 117 -7.47 -1.85 -11.65
CA TYR A 117 -6.98 -2.58 -12.80
C TYR A 117 -7.66 -1.99 -14.03
N GLN A 118 -6.88 -1.32 -14.88
CA GLN A 118 -7.43 -0.52 -15.99
C GLN A 118 -8.45 0.50 -15.44
N GLN A 119 -9.73 0.39 -15.81
CA GLN A 119 -10.78 1.31 -15.33
C GLN A 119 -11.64 0.71 -14.21
N LEU A 120 -11.32 -0.53 -13.77
CA LEU A 120 -12.06 -1.22 -12.74
C LEU A 120 -11.47 -0.92 -11.37
N ASN A 121 -12.27 -0.37 -10.46
CA ASN A 121 -11.85 -0.21 -9.06
C ASN A 121 -11.92 -1.57 -8.36
N ILE A 122 -10.77 -2.13 -8.01
CA ILE A 122 -10.69 -3.46 -7.40
C ILE A 122 -10.62 -3.43 -5.89
N ALA A 123 -10.17 -2.32 -5.31
CA ALA A 123 -10.05 -2.18 -3.86
C ALA A 123 -10.01 -0.70 -3.47
N GLN A 124 -10.33 -0.43 -2.22
CA GLN A 124 -10.28 0.91 -1.65
C GLN A 124 -9.96 0.82 -0.17
N ALA A 125 -9.23 1.78 0.35
CA ALA A 125 -8.95 1.86 1.78
C ALA A 125 -8.99 3.31 2.25
N ILE A 126 -9.45 3.51 3.48
CA ILE A 126 -9.32 4.76 4.21
C ILE A 126 -8.37 4.49 5.37
N ILE A 127 -7.29 5.24 5.45
CA ILE A 127 -6.19 4.94 6.35
C ILE A 127 -5.91 6.13 7.25
N SER A 128 -5.89 5.88 8.56
CA SER A 128 -5.47 6.86 9.56
C SER A 128 -4.00 6.63 9.90
N VAL A 129 -3.22 7.69 9.86
CA VAL A 129 -1.76 7.64 9.93
C VAL A 129 -1.26 8.61 10.99
N ASN A 130 -0.37 8.13 11.86
CA ASN A 130 0.44 8.99 12.70
C ASN A 130 1.72 9.38 11.97
N LEU A 131 2.09 10.64 12.09
CA LEU A 131 3.29 11.17 11.44
C LEU A 131 4.45 11.23 12.42
N PHE A 132 5.59 10.71 11.97
CA PHE A 132 6.85 10.83 12.67
C PHE A 132 7.71 11.89 12.02
N ARG A 133 8.14 12.85 12.80
CA ARG A 133 9.12 13.84 12.36
C ARG A 133 10.50 13.40 12.79
N GLN A 134 11.39 13.38 11.83
CA GLN A 134 12.79 13.22 12.11
C GLN A 134 13.40 14.54 12.58
#